data_f89e69d3e114d0152853fc572013f6d4
#
_entry.id   f89e69d3e114d0152853fc572013f6d4
#
_cell.length_a   1.000
_cell.length_b   1.000
_cell.length_c   1.000
_cell.angle_alpha   90.00
_cell.angle_beta   90.00
_cell.angle_gamma   90.00
#
_symmetry.space_group_name_H-M   'P 1'
#
loop_
_entity.id
_entity.type
_entity.pdbx_description
1 polymer ?
#
loop_
_entity_poly.entity_id
_entity_poly.type
_entity_poly.pdbx_seq_one_letter_code
_entity_poly.pdbx_strand_id
1 'polypeptide(L)'
;TLDRSSAASDVYKRQTLADATAHAEMQALTAAASTVGGKYLSECTLYVTVEPCIMCAGAIAWSQVGRVVYGADDPKRGYRRYSEQVFPPRTTVTRGVLAEECERLVRSFFAALRR
;
A
#
# COMPACT_ATOMS: atom_id res chain seq x y z
N THR A 1 -1.85 12.81 6.10
CA THR A 1 -1.16 11.56 6.40
C THR A 1 -2.11 10.38 6.23
N LEU A 2 -1.67 9.43 5.45
CA LEU A 2 -2.44 8.23 5.21
C LEU A 2 -1.82 7.09 6.02
N ASP A 3 -2.46 6.73 7.10
CA ASP A 3 -2.04 5.60 7.89
C ASP A 3 -2.91 4.41 7.54
N ARG A 4 -2.42 3.51 6.68
CA ARG A 4 -3.24 2.45 6.22
C ARG A 4 -2.54 1.25 5.96
N SER A 5 -3.06 0.49 6.23
CA SER A 5 -3.66 -0.64 6.00
C SER A 5 -2.76 -1.79 6.06
N SER A 6 -3.22 -2.73 6.63
CA SER A 6 -2.57 -4.00 6.70
C SER A 6 -3.05 -4.86 5.54
N ALA A 7 -2.27 -5.88 5.19
CA ALA A 7 -2.70 -6.90 4.26
C ALA A 7 -3.96 -7.59 4.75
N ALA A 8 -4.15 -7.64 6.07
CA ALA A 8 -5.36 -8.20 6.66
C ALA A 8 -6.60 -7.42 6.24
N SER A 9 -6.54 -6.10 6.33
CA SER A 9 -7.65 -5.25 5.91
C SER A 9 -7.89 -5.36 4.42
N ASP A 10 -6.82 -5.41 3.62
CA ASP A 10 -6.90 -5.57 2.18
C ASP A 10 -7.62 -6.86 1.78
N VAL A 11 -7.23 -7.99 2.36
CA VAL A 11 -7.85 -9.29 2.05
C VAL A 11 -9.33 -9.29 2.41
N TYR A 12 -9.67 -8.76 3.57
CA TYR A 12 -11.06 -8.69 4.00
C TYR A 12 -11.91 -7.86 3.02
N LYS A 13 -11.39 -6.70 2.62
CA LYS A 13 -12.10 -5.81 1.70
C LYS A 13 -12.33 -6.45 0.34
N ARG A 14 -11.33 -7.14 -0.18
CA ARG A 14 -11.47 -7.83 -1.47
C ARG A 14 -12.52 -8.93 -1.42
N GLN A 15 -12.55 -9.68 -0.33
CA GLN A 15 -13.54 -10.74 -0.16
C GLN A 15 -14.95 -10.18 -0.03
N THR A 16 -15.11 -9.12 0.76
CA THR A 16 -16.41 -8.49 0.99
C THR A 16 -16.98 -7.86 -0.27
N LEU A 17 -16.14 -7.17 -1.04
CA LEU A 17 -16.55 -6.45 -2.24
C LEU A 17 -16.54 -7.33 -3.49
N ALA A 18 -15.99 -8.54 -3.40
CA ALA A 18 -15.78 -9.43 -4.54
C ALA A 18 -15.03 -8.72 -5.67
N ASP A 19 -14.04 -7.89 -5.31
CA ASP A 19 -13.30 -7.05 -6.22
C ASP A 19 -11.81 -7.27 -6.02
N ALA A 20 -11.15 -7.84 -7.02
CA ALA A 20 -9.72 -8.16 -6.95
C ALA A 20 -8.83 -6.92 -6.83
N THR A 21 -9.34 -5.74 -7.18
CA THR A 21 -8.57 -4.50 -7.10
C THR A 21 -8.86 -3.69 -5.84
N ALA A 22 -9.71 -4.19 -4.95
CA ALA A 22 -10.06 -3.46 -3.72
C ALA A 22 -8.98 -3.60 -2.66
N HIS A 23 -7.75 -3.23 -3.00
CA HIS A 23 -6.64 -3.21 -2.06
C HIS A 23 -6.80 -2.05 -1.08
N ALA A 24 -6.29 -2.23 0.13
CA ALA A 24 -6.39 -1.21 1.16
C ALA A 24 -5.73 0.10 0.74
N GLU A 25 -4.61 0.03 0.03
CA GLU A 25 -3.93 1.21 -0.49
C GLU A 25 -4.83 2.00 -1.45
N MET A 26 -5.55 1.31 -2.33
CA MET A 26 -6.47 1.94 -3.27
C MET A 26 -7.58 2.68 -2.53
N GLN A 27 -8.12 2.07 -1.49
CA GLN A 27 -9.17 2.68 -0.70
C GLN A 27 -8.66 3.86 0.11
N ALA A 28 -7.45 3.77 0.63
CA ALA A 28 -6.82 4.87 1.35
C ALA A 28 -6.62 6.07 0.44
N LEU A 29 -6.17 5.85 -0.79
CA LEU A 29 -5.97 6.92 -1.76
C LEU A 29 -7.29 7.61 -2.10
N THR A 30 -8.34 6.83 -2.31
CA THR A 30 -9.68 7.37 -2.61
C THR A 30 -10.19 8.21 -1.43
N ALA A 31 -10.07 7.70 -0.22
CA ALA A 31 -10.52 8.41 0.97
C ALA A 31 -9.74 9.71 1.18
N ALA A 32 -8.42 9.66 0.98
CA ALA A 32 -7.58 10.85 1.15
C ALA A 32 -7.90 11.90 0.10
N ALA A 33 -8.10 11.52 -1.15
CA ALA A 33 -8.45 12.46 -2.20
C ALA A 33 -9.77 13.17 -1.88
N SER A 34 -10.73 12.44 -1.36
CA SER A 34 -12.00 13.00 -0.94
C SER A 34 -11.85 13.97 0.22
N THR A 35 -11.02 13.64 1.20
CA THR A 35 -10.80 14.49 2.39
C THR A 35 -10.02 15.75 2.05
N VAL A 36 -8.97 15.63 1.24
CA VAL A 36 -8.12 16.77 0.87
C VAL A 36 -8.83 17.70 -0.11
N GLY A 37 -9.79 17.17 -0.86
CA GLY A 37 -10.54 17.97 -1.81
C GLY A 37 -9.79 18.29 -3.09
N GLY A 38 -8.71 17.57 -3.37
CA GLY A 38 -7.94 17.71 -4.59
C GLY A 38 -7.52 16.37 -5.11
N LYS A 39 -7.07 16.30 -6.35
CA LYS A 39 -6.71 15.01 -6.95
C LYS A 39 -5.27 14.57 -6.67
N TYR A 40 -4.44 15.47 -6.16
CA TYR A 40 -3.05 15.14 -5.87
C TYR A 40 -2.79 15.15 -4.37
N LEU A 41 -1.99 14.19 -3.93
CA LEU A 41 -1.71 13.97 -2.51
C LEU A 41 -0.25 14.27 -2.18
N SER A 42 0.28 15.34 -2.76
CA SER A 42 1.70 15.67 -2.65
C SER A 42 2.17 16.01 -1.23
N GLU A 43 1.25 16.37 -0.35
CA GLU A 43 1.58 16.65 1.05
C GLU A 43 1.22 15.50 1.99
N CYS A 44 0.83 14.37 1.44
CA CYS A 44 0.42 13.21 2.22
C CYS A 44 1.54 12.17 2.30
N THR A 45 1.52 11.39 3.38
CA THR A 45 2.39 10.23 3.56
C THR A 45 1.51 8.99 3.64
N LEU A 46 1.84 7.98 2.85
CA LEU A 46 1.16 6.70 2.88
C LEU A 46 2.01 5.69 3.62
N TYR A 47 1.46 5.11 4.67
CA TYR A 47 2.11 4.06 5.44
C TYR A 47 1.43 2.73 5.12
N VAL A 48 2.21 1.74 4.72
CA VAL A 48 1.68 0.40 4.44
C VAL A 48 2.55 -0.67 5.07
N THR A 49 1.94 -1.77 5.44
CA THR A 49 2.62 -2.86 6.11
C THR A 49 3.55 -3.62 5.17
N VAL A 50 3.10 -3.83 3.95
CA VAL A 50 3.82 -4.60 2.94
C VAL A 50 4.01 -3.77 1.68
N GLU A 51 5.12 -4.01 0.99
CA GLU A 51 5.42 -3.34 -0.28
C GLU A 51 4.20 -3.34 -1.20
N PRO A 52 3.81 -2.18 -1.76
CA PRO A 52 2.66 -2.12 -2.67
C PRO A 52 2.89 -2.96 -3.92
N CYS A 53 1.82 -3.56 -4.43
CA CYS A 53 1.86 -4.25 -5.71
C CYS A 53 1.98 -3.22 -6.84
N ILE A 54 2.22 -3.70 -8.06
CA ILE A 54 2.40 -2.78 -9.20
C ILE A 54 1.16 -1.93 -9.48
N MET A 55 -0.03 -2.48 -9.26
CA MET A 55 -1.28 -1.73 -9.45
C MET A 55 -1.36 -0.57 -8.45
N CYS A 56 -1.14 -0.86 -7.17
CA CYS A 56 -1.20 0.17 -6.12
C CYS A 56 -0.07 1.18 -6.28
N ALA A 57 1.13 0.71 -6.65
CA ALA A 57 2.26 1.61 -6.89
C ALA A 57 1.95 2.58 -8.03
N GLY A 58 1.33 2.09 -9.10
CA GLY A 58 0.89 2.94 -10.20
C GLY A 58 -0.13 3.98 -9.74
N ALA A 59 -1.10 3.58 -8.94
CA ALA A 59 -2.10 4.49 -8.40
C ALA A 59 -1.47 5.54 -7.48
N ILE A 60 -0.51 5.13 -6.65
CA ILE A 60 0.24 6.04 -5.78
C ILE A 60 0.99 7.07 -6.63
N ALA A 61 1.63 6.62 -7.71
CA ALA A 61 2.36 7.51 -8.60
C ALA A 61 1.42 8.51 -9.28
N TRP A 62 0.29 8.06 -9.78
CA TRP A 62 -0.69 8.94 -10.40
C TRP A 62 -1.30 9.95 -9.41
N SER A 63 -1.47 9.55 -8.16
CA SER A 63 -1.97 10.43 -7.11
C SER A 63 -0.90 11.40 -6.59
N GLN A 64 0.34 11.22 -6.99
CA GLN A 64 1.48 12.05 -6.60
C GLN A 64 1.64 12.15 -5.08
N VAL A 65 1.49 11.02 -4.39
CA VAL A 65 1.73 10.95 -2.94
C VAL A 65 3.15 11.42 -2.64
N GLY A 66 3.31 12.29 -1.65
CA GLY A 66 4.60 12.89 -1.35
C GLY A 66 5.60 11.92 -0.76
N ARG A 67 5.12 10.98 0.06
CA ARG A 67 5.99 10.02 0.73
C ARG A 67 5.30 8.68 0.90
N VAL A 68 6.03 7.61 0.64
CA VAL A 68 5.55 6.23 0.86
C VAL A 68 6.48 5.55 1.84
N VAL A 69 5.90 4.96 2.88
CA VAL A 69 6.65 4.22 3.90
C VAL A 69 6.08 2.82 3.99
N TYR A 70 6.91 1.81 3.81
CA TYR A 70 6.42 0.44 3.97
C TYR A 70 7.41 -0.42 4.76
N GLY A 71 6.87 -1.52 5.32
CA GLY A 71 7.63 -2.40 6.18
C GLY A 71 8.27 -3.54 5.42
N ALA A 72 7.52 -4.60 5.17
CA ALA A 72 8.04 -5.82 4.59
C ALA A 72 8.10 -5.75 3.07
N ASP A 73 9.14 -6.34 2.48
CA ASP A 73 9.22 -6.51 1.03
C ASP A 73 8.29 -7.64 0.58
N ASP A 74 7.84 -7.55 -0.65
CA ASP A 74 7.06 -8.60 -1.29
C ASP A 74 7.74 -9.01 -2.59
N PRO A 75 8.63 -10.00 -2.55
CA PRO A 75 9.39 -10.40 -3.74
C PRO A 75 8.52 -10.98 -4.85
N LYS A 76 7.33 -11.46 -4.52
CA LYS A 76 6.44 -12.08 -5.50
C LYS A 76 5.57 -11.09 -6.24
N ARG A 77 5.00 -10.12 -5.51
CA ARG A 77 3.99 -9.21 -6.05
C ARG A 77 4.30 -7.75 -5.86
N GLY A 78 5.38 -7.42 -5.18
CA GLY A 78 5.78 -6.04 -4.97
C GLY A 78 6.14 -5.34 -6.28
N TYR A 79 5.98 -4.03 -6.29
CA TYR A 79 6.25 -3.23 -7.50
C TYR A 79 7.71 -3.30 -7.94
N ARG A 80 8.63 -3.49 -7.00
CA ARG A 80 10.07 -3.53 -7.31
C ARG A 80 10.46 -4.74 -8.16
N ARG A 81 9.62 -5.73 -8.23
CA ARG A 81 9.82 -6.87 -9.14
C ARG A 81 9.78 -6.40 -10.60
N TYR A 82 9.06 -5.34 -10.89
CA TYR A 82 8.87 -4.84 -12.24
C TYR A 82 9.75 -3.62 -12.53
N SER A 83 9.85 -2.69 -11.59
CA SER A 83 10.68 -1.51 -11.75
C SER A 83 10.87 -0.83 -10.39
N GLU A 84 12.05 -0.24 -10.17
CA GLU A 84 12.27 0.61 -9.03
C GLU A 84 11.96 2.07 -9.33
N GLN A 85 11.57 2.37 -10.56
CA GLN A 85 11.34 3.74 -11.02
C GLN A 85 9.86 4.00 -11.31
N VAL A 86 8.98 3.38 -10.53
CA VAL A 86 7.53 3.55 -10.69
C VAL A 86 7.07 4.91 -10.19
N PHE A 87 7.66 5.40 -9.10
CA PHE A 87 7.23 6.65 -8.48
C PHE A 87 7.90 7.86 -9.10
N PRO A 88 7.21 9.03 -9.11
CA PRO A 88 7.83 10.27 -9.57
C PRO A 88 9.05 10.63 -8.71
N PRO A 89 10.00 11.41 -9.26
CA PRO A 89 11.18 11.82 -8.48
C PRO A 89 10.86 12.57 -7.19
N ARG A 90 9.71 13.22 -7.10
CA ARG A 90 9.29 13.94 -5.90
C ARG A 90 8.85 13.02 -4.78
N THR A 91 8.47 11.80 -5.10
CA THR A 91 7.97 10.85 -4.08
C THR A 91 9.15 10.25 -3.35
N THR A 92 9.19 10.44 -2.04
CA THR A 92 10.20 9.85 -1.18
C THR A 92 9.73 8.47 -0.74
N VAL A 93 10.58 7.47 -0.85
CA VAL A 93 10.24 6.11 -0.45
C VAL A 93 11.15 5.67 0.69
N THR A 94 10.55 5.22 1.78
CA THR A 94 11.26 4.64 2.92
C THR A 94 10.79 3.21 3.10
N ARG A 95 11.71 2.26 3.04
CA ARG A 95 11.40 0.82 3.14
C ARG A 95 12.00 0.22 4.39
N GLY A 96 11.51 -0.96 4.73
CA GLY A 96 12.08 -1.76 5.80
C GLY A 96 11.75 -1.31 7.20
N VAL A 97 10.80 -0.41 7.35
CA VAL A 97 10.39 0.08 8.66
C VAL A 97 9.61 -1.02 9.39
N LEU A 98 10.18 -1.54 10.48
CA LEU A 98 9.59 -2.66 11.24
C LEU A 98 9.31 -3.87 10.35
N ALA A 99 10.22 -4.15 9.42
CA ALA A 99 10.00 -5.15 8.38
C ALA A 99 9.67 -6.53 8.95
N GLU A 100 10.39 -6.98 9.99
CA GLU A 100 10.16 -8.29 10.58
C GLU A 100 8.80 -8.38 11.27
N GLU A 101 8.42 -7.33 11.97
CA GLU A 101 7.13 -7.29 12.66
C GLU A 101 5.98 -7.27 11.66
N CYS A 102 6.12 -6.49 10.60
CA CYS A 102 5.13 -6.43 9.55
C CYS A 102 4.97 -7.78 8.86
N GLU A 103 6.08 -8.45 8.56
CA GLU A 103 6.06 -9.75 7.95
C GLU A 103 5.38 -10.78 8.83
N ARG A 104 5.68 -10.80 10.12
CA ARG A 104 5.05 -11.72 11.06
C ARG A 104 3.55 -11.48 11.16
N LEU A 105 3.14 -10.24 11.22
CA LEU A 105 1.73 -9.87 11.30
C LEU A 105 0.94 -10.40 10.12
N VAL A 106 1.45 -10.18 8.91
CA VAL A 106 0.81 -10.62 7.68
C VAL A 106 0.78 -12.14 7.60
N ARG A 107 1.90 -12.79 7.93
CA ARG A 107 1.99 -14.24 7.91
C ARG A 107 1.00 -14.89 8.90
N SER A 108 0.89 -14.33 10.09
CA SER A 108 -0.04 -14.83 11.10
C SER A 108 -1.49 -14.70 10.65
N PHE A 109 -1.82 -13.59 10.02
CA PHE A 109 -3.18 -13.38 9.52
C PHE A 109 -3.54 -14.39 8.44
N PHE A 110 -2.67 -14.59 7.46
CA PHE A 110 -2.93 -15.56 6.39
C PHE A 110 -2.97 -16.99 6.91
N ALA A 111 -2.14 -17.32 7.88
CA ALA A 111 -2.19 -18.64 8.49
C ALA A 111 -3.54 -18.88 9.16
N ALA A 112 -4.09 -17.88 9.84
CA ALA A 112 -5.41 -17.99 10.47
C ALA A 112 -6.52 -18.17 9.44
N LEU A 113 -6.43 -17.50 8.29
CA LEU A 113 -7.43 -17.63 7.24
C LEU A 113 -7.47 -19.02 6.58
N ARG A 114 -6.36 -19.73 6.61
CA ARG A 114 -6.25 -21.04 5.98
C ARG A 114 -6.78 -22.21 6.81
N ARG A 115 -7.23 -21.94 8.00
CA ARG A 115 -7.78 -22.97 8.90
C ARG A 115 -9.20 -23.35 8.52
#